data_0e87b86283fbc174550568cf2b36d624
#
_entry.id   0e87b86283fbc174550568cf2b36d624
#
_cell.length_a   1.000
_cell.length_b   1.000
_cell.length_c   1.000
_cell.angle_alpha   90.00
_cell.angle_beta   90.00
_cell.angle_gamma   90.00
#
_symmetry.space_group_name_H-M   'P 1'
#
loop_
_entity.id
_entity.type
_entity.pdbx_description
1 polymer ?
#
loop_
_entity_poly.entity_id
_entity_poly.type
_entity_poly.pdbx_seq_one_letter_code
_entity_poly.pdbx_strand_id
1 'polypeptide(L)'
;MRIFDRYVASSVLVTAFMGVLILSLVLVLGNIFKELLNVLVNNPDVPILTVLAFMALVLPFSLTFTIPWGFLTAILLVFGRMSADSELIALKSSGISVPRICVPVFILSVLLTGICFWINIDVAPRAEQAMTRAIVDIATSNPAALFRADEIVDAFPDRRVYVGGKDGERLQNIIVIEMDESSRPTKMIHAMEGELKPDIENSRLLLRLFDARFEQRDSKNPADLTKIQQGIVMKEGVFPMA
;
A
#
# COMPACT_ATOMS: atom_id res chain seq x y z
N MET A 1 40.86 -20.68 -12.65
CA MET A 1 39.53 -20.84 -12.07
C MET A 1 39.01 -19.58 -11.38
N ARG A 2 39.78 -18.87 -10.56
CA ARG A 2 39.35 -17.60 -9.92
C ARG A 2 38.89 -16.53 -10.91
N ILE A 3 39.44 -16.45 -12.12
CA ILE A 3 39.08 -15.46 -13.14
C ILE A 3 37.68 -15.73 -13.69
N PHE A 4 37.37 -17.00 -13.98
CA PHE A 4 36.05 -17.40 -14.49
C PHE A 4 34.95 -17.22 -13.44
N ASP A 5 35.20 -17.69 -12.20
CA ASP A 5 34.24 -17.52 -11.09
C ASP A 5 33.89 -16.03 -10.90
N ARG A 6 34.91 -15.15 -10.99
CA ARG A 6 34.73 -13.69 -10.90
C ARG A 6 33.97 -13.12 -12.10
N TYR A 7 34.24 -13.62 -13.30
CA TYR A 7 33.53 -13.20 -14.52
C TYR A 7 32.04 -13.50 -14.43
N VAL A 8 31.67 -14.75 -14.09
CA VAL A 8 30.28 -15.17 -13.94
C VAL A 8 29.59 -14.40 -12.81
N ALA A 9 30.23 -14.32 -11.63
CA ALA A 9 29.68 -13.60 -10.50
C ALA A 9 29.43 -12.12 -10.81
N SER A 10 30.41 -11.44 -11.45
CA SER A 10 30.27 -10.03 -11.83
C SER A 10 29.17 -9.82 -12.87
N SER A 11 29.11 -10.69 -13.89
CA SER A 11 28.09 -10.59 -14.95
C SER A 11 26.68 -10.80 -14.37
N VAL A 12 26.49 -11.80 -13.51
CA VAL A 12 25.21 -12.07 -12.87
C VAL A 12 24.84 -10.92 -11.91
N LEU A 13 25.80 -10.42 -11.14
CA LEU A 13 25.54 -9.35 -10.15
C LEU A 13 25.16 -8.03 -10.84
N VAL A 14 25.87 -7.62 -11.89
CA VAL A 14 25.56 -6.40 -12.64
C VAL A 14 24.21 -6.52 -13.34
N THR A 15 23.93 -7.66 -13.97
CA THR A 15 22.64 -7.89 -14.62
C THR A 15 21.49 -7.96 -13.61
N ALA A 16 21.71 -8.60 -12.44
CA ALA A 16 20.74 -8.65 -11.37
C ALA A 16 20.45 -7.25 -10.81
N PHE A 17 21.51 -6.45 -10.57
CA PHE A 17 21.36 -5.08 -10.10
C PHE A 17 20.52 -4.23 -11.07
N MET A 18 20.80 -4.31 -12.36
CA MET A 18 20.01 -3.62 -13.40
C MET A 18 18.57 -4.14 -13.44
N GLY A 19 18.36 -5.45 -13.36
CA GLY A 19 17.03 -6.05 -13.32
C GLY A 19 16.23 -5.61 -12.10
N VAL A 20 16.83 -5.64 -10.91
CA VAL A 20 16.20 -5.16 -9.67
C VAL A 20 15.86 -3.69 -9.77
N LEU A 21 16.76 -2.85 -10.31
CA LEU A 21 16.54 -1.42 -10.46
C LEU A 21 15.34 -1.14 -11.38
N ILE A 22 15.29 -1.78 -12.55
CA ILE A 22 14.17 -1.62 -13.51
C ILE A 22 12.86 -2.13 -12.91
N LEU A 23 12.84 -3.34 -12.33
CA LEU A 23 11.64 -3.91 -11.73
C LEU A 23 11.15 -3.08 -10.53
N SER A 24 12.07 -2.62 -9.68
CA SER A 24 11.74 -1.76 -8.55
C SER A 24 11.14 -0.43 -9.02
N LEU A 25 11.71 0.20 -10.05
CA LEU A 25 11.17 1.42 -10.63
C LEU A 25 9.75 1.20 -11.17
N VAL A 26 9.51 0.11 -11.89
CA VAL A 26 8.18 -0.22 -12.44
C VAL A 26 7.17 -0.47 -11.34
N LEU A 27 7.53 -1.23 -10.29
CA LEU A 27 6.63 -1.49 -9.16
C LEU A 27 6.33 -0.22 -8.35
N VAL A 28 7.35 0.58 -8.08
CA VAL A 28 7.19 1.85 -7.35
C VAL A 28 6.31 2.80 -8.15
N LEU A 29 6.58 2.99 -9.45
CA LEU A 29 5.75 3.84 -10.31
C LEU A 29 4.31 3.31 -10.41
N GLY A 30 4.12 1.99 -10.57
CA GLY A 30 2.79 1.39 -10.68
C GLY A 30 1.94 1.56 -9.42
N ASN A 31 2.54 1.41 -8.24
CA ASN A 31 1.84 1.63 -6.96
C ASN A 31 1.60 3.11 -6.67
N ILE A 32 2.60 3.95 -6.92
CA ILE A 32 2.54 5.38 -6.60
C ILE A 32 1.73 6.16 -7.63
N PHE A 33 1.69 5.71 -8.90
CA PHE A 33 0.94 6.43 -9.93
C PHE A 33 -0.55 6.56 -9.56
N LYS A 34 -1.15 5.53 -8.95
CA LYS A 34 -2.51 5.61 -8.42
C LYS A 34 -2.61 6.60 -7.25
N GLU A 35 -1.67 6.52 -6.31
CA GLU A 35 -1.62 7.37 -5.12
C GLU A 35 -1.35 8.84 -5.52
N LEU A 36 -0.41 9.07 -6.43
CA LEU A 36 -0.08 10.39 -6.96
C LEU A 36 -1.26 11.04 -7.69
N LEU A 37 -1.94 10.31 -8.56
CA LEU A 37 -3.14 10.84 -9.23
C LEU A 37 -4.19 11.25 -8.21
N ASN A 38 -4.44 10.44 -7.21
CA ASN A 38 -5.40 10.73 -6.16
C ASN A 38 -4.98 11.95 -5.33
N VAL A 39 -3.71 12.07 -4.96
CA VAL A 39 -3.19 13.20 -4.18
C VAL A 39 -3.18 14.49 -5.01
N LEU A 40 -2.72 14.44 -6.27
CA LEU A 40 -2.69 15.64 -7.13
C LEU A 40 -4.09 16.17 -7.46
N VAL A 41 -5.04 15.27 -7.68
CA VAL A 41 -6.42 15.67 -8.03
C VAL A 41 -7.15 16.27 -6.82
N ASN A 42 -6.92 15.70 -5.63
CA ASN A 42 -7.69 16.07 -4.44
C ASN A 42 -6.98 17.09 -3.52
N ASN A 43 -5.64 17.23 -3.61
CA ASN A 43 -4.86 18.15 -2.78
C ASN A 43 -3.67 18.72 -3.57
N PRO A 44 -3.87 19.80 -4.36
CA PRO A 44 -2.81 20.42 -5.16
C PRO A 44 -1.68 21.04 -4.32
N ASP A 45 -1.90 21.24 -3.02
CA ASP A 45 -0.95 21.90 -2.11
C ASP A 45 0.04 20.93 -1.43
N VAL A 46 -0.01 19.62 -1.72
CA VAL A 46 0.93 18.65 -1.13
C VAL A 46 2.33 18.86 -1.69
N PRO A 47 3.33 19.16 -0.84
CA PRO A 47 4.69 19.37 -1.31
C PRO A 47 5.26 18.10 -1.93
N ILE A 48 5.93 18.25 -3.08
CA ILE A 48 6.54 17.14 -3.83
C ILE A 48 7.52 16.33 -2.96
N LEU A 49 8.11 16.96 -1.96
CA LEU A 49 9.00 16.30 -1.00
C LEU A 49 8.29 15.22 -0.17
N THR A 50 7.03 15.46 0.20
CA THR A 50 6.20 14.47 0.91
C THR A 50 5.93 13.26 0.03
N VAL A 51 5.64 13.48 -1.24
CA VAL A 51 5.46 12.39 -2.24
C VAL A 51 6.73 11.57 -2.37
N LEU A 52 7.89 12.20 -2.49
CA LEU A 52 9.19 11.51 -2.56
C LEU A 52 9.51 10.73 -1.28
N ALA A 53 9.13 11.25 -0.11
CA ALA A 53 9.29 10.53 1.16
C ALA A 53 8.42 9.26 1.20
N PHE A 54 7.16 9.33 0.75
CA PHE A 54 6.31 8.14 0.61
C PHE A 54 6.89 7.13 -0.39
N MET A 55 7.43 7.60 -1.52
CA MET A 55 8.13 6.75 -2.48
C MET A 55 9.28 5.99 -1.82
N ALA A 56 10.09 6.67 -1.03
CA ALA A 56 11.22 6.06 -0.31
C ALA A 56 10.76 5.01 0.71
N LEU A 57 9.60 5.19 1.36
CA LEU A 57 9.03 4.24 2.31
C LEU A 57 8.47 2.96 1.64
N VAL A 58 8.00 3.05 0.38
CA VAL A 58 7.52 1.89 -0.39
C VAL A 58 8.66 1.06 -0.97
N LEU A 59 9.83 1.68 -1.19
CA LEU A 59 11.01 1.03 -1.78
C LEU A 59 11.43 -0.28 -1.07
N PRO A 60 11.57 -0.35 0.27
CA PRO A 60 11.98 -1.58 0.95
C PRO A 60 11.03 -2.75 0.70
N PHE A 61 9.72 -2.46 0.66
CA PHE A 61 8.71 -3.47 0.37
C PHE A 61 8.84 -4.00 -1.07
N SER A 62 9.05 -3.12 -2.04
CA SER A 62 9.26 -3.54 -3.44
C SER A 62 10.53 -4.37 -3.63
N LEU A 63 11.63 -4.04 -2.90
CA LEU A 63 12.89 -4.77 -2.98
C LEU A 63 12.76 -6.23 -2.55
N THR A 64 11.88 -6.55 -1.61
CA THR A 64 11.59 -7.92 -1.19
C THR A 64 11.19 -8.84 -2.35
N PHE A 65 10.43 -8.30 -3.29
CA PHE A 65 9.99 -9.02 -4.48
C PHE A 65 10.96 -8.87 -5.65
N THR A 66 11.50 -7.69 -5.87
CA THR A 66 12.32 -7.41 -7.06
C THR A 66 13.69 -8.07 -7.00
N ILE A 67 14.29 -8.25 -5.81
CA ILE A 67 15.60 -8.92 -5.69
C ILE A 67 15.54 -10.37 -6.18
N PRO A 68 14.61 -11.25 -5.71
CA PRO A 68 14.53 -12.62 -6.20
C PRO A 68 14.23 -12.71 -7.71
N TRP A 69 13.28 -11.90 -8.18
CA TRP A 69 12.91 -11.88 -9.61
C TRP A 69 14.00 -11.33 -10.50
N GLY A 70 14.67 -10.25 -10.08
CA GLY A 70 15.81 -9.66 -10.80
C GLY A 70 17.00 -10.62 -10.86
N PHE A 71 17.26 -11.34 -9.77
CA PHE A 71 18.34 -12.35 -9.74
C PHE A 71 18.04 -13.55 -10.64
N LEU A 72 16.80 -14.07 -10.60
CA LEU A 72 16.37 -15.15 -11.50
C LEU A 72 16.52 -14.73 -12.97
N THR A 73 16.04 -13.54 -13.31
CA THR A 73 16.14 -12.98 -14.66
C THR A 73 17.62 -12.84 -15.09
N ALA A 74 18.48 -12.36 -14.18
CA ALA A 74 19.90 -12.23 -14.46
C ALA A 74 20.57 -13.57 -14.74
N ILE A 75 20.25 -14.62 -13.98
CA ILE A 75 20.77 -15.96 -14.24
C ILE A 75 20.36 -16.41 -15.63
N LEU A 76 19.07 -16.30 -15.97
CA LEU A 76 18.57 -16.73 -17.27
C LEU A 76 19.23 -15.97 -18.43
N LEU A 77 19.42 -14.66 -18.29
CA LEU A 77 20.06 -13.83 -19.34
C LEU A 77 21.55 -14.13 -19.48
N VAL A 78 22.28 -14.22 -18.37
CA VAL A 78 23.74 -14.46 -18.41
C VAL A 78 24.04 -15.87 -18.93
N PHE A 79 23.39 -16.91 -18.40
CA PHE A 79 23.61 -18.27 -18.89
C PHE A 79 23.04 -18.49 -20.28
N GLY A 80 21.93 -17.82 -20.64
CA GLY A 80 21.39 -17.83 -22.00
C GLY A 80 22.40 -17.26 -23.00
N ARG A 81 23.03 -16.11 -22.69
CA ARG A 81 24.08 -15.53 -23.52
C ARG A 81 25.30 -16.44 -23.62
N MET A 82 25.82 -16.93 -22.48
CA MET A 82 26.96 -17.87 -22.47
C MET A 82 26.68 -19.15 -23.28
N SER A 83 25.41 -19.57 -23.32
CA SER A 83 25.00 -20.72 -24.15
C SER A 83 24.99 -20.36 -25.63
N ALA A 84 24.44 -19.20 -26.00
CA ALA A 84 24.39 -18.72 -27.38
C ALA A 84 25.79 -18.48 -27.95
N ASP A 85 26.71 -17.94 -27.14
CA ASP A 85 28.10 -17.67 -27.51
C ASP A 85 28.99 -18.96 -27.46
N SER A 86 28.39 -20.13 -27.20
CA SER A 86 29.08 -21.43 -27.06
C SER A 86 30.13 -21.49 -25.94
N GLU A 87 30.18 -20.51 -25.04
CA GLU A 87 31.12 -20.47 -23.90
C GLU A 87 30.91 -21.68 -22.96
N LEU A 88 29.65 -22.06 -22.71
CA LEU A 88 29.33 -23.24 -21.89
C LEU A 88 29.83 -24.57 -22.52
N ILE A 89 29.80 -24.66 -23.84
CA ILE A 89 30.27 -25.84 -24.56
C ILE A 89 31.80 -25.91 -24.47
N ALA A 90 32.49 -24.78 -24.69
CA ALA A 90 33.93 -24.68 -24.57
C ALA A 90 34.44 -25.04 -23.15
N LEU A 91 33.73 -24.61 -22.11
CA LEU A 91 34.03 -24.98 -20.72
C LEU A 91 33.86 -26.48 -20.46
N LYS A 92 32.78 -27.08 -20.96
CA LYS A 92 32.53 -28.51 -20.84
C LYS A 92 33.59 -29.35 -21.58
N SER A 93 33.98 -28.94 -22.79
CA SER A 93 35.03 -29.62 -23.54
C SER A 93 36.41 -29.52 -22.89
N SER A 94 36.62 -28.50 -22.05
CA SER A 94 37.81 -28.32 -21.21
C SER A 94 37.76 -29.18 -19.91
N GLY A 95 36.72 -30.03 -19.74
CA GLY A 95 36.58 -30.91 -18.58
C GLY A 95 35.96 -30.27 -17.33
N ILE A 96 35.40 -29.05 -17.44
CA ILE A 96 34.76 -28.36 -16.31
C ILE A 96 33.33 -28.87 -16.19
N SER A 97 32.98 -29.37 -15.01
CA SER A 97 31.61 -29.86 -14.74
C SER A 97 30.59 -28.69 -14.59
N VAL A 98 29.35 -28.91 -15.03
CA VAL A 98 28.27 -27.92 -14.93
C VAL A 98 28.03 -27.43 -13.49
N PRO A 99 27.99 -28.30 -12.45
CA PRO A 99 27.86 -27.83 -11.08
C PRO A 99 28.96 -26.86 -10.66
N ARG A 100 30.19 -27.03 -11.15
CA ARG A 100 31.32 -26.14 -10.86
C ARG A 100 31.11 -24.74 -11.48
N ILE A 101 30.50 -24.67 -12.68
CA ILE A 101 30.14 -23.42 -13.33
C ILE A 101 29.09 -22.66 -12.51
N CYS A 102 28.18 -23.36 -11.85
CA CYS A 102 27.12 -22.77 -11.05
C CYS A 102 27.52 -22.31 -9.63
N VAL A 103 28.69 -22.74 -9.13
CA VAL A 103 29.14 -22.39 -7.76
C VAL A 103 29.09 -20.88 -7.45
N PRO A 104 29.60 -19.97 -8.30
CA PRO A 104 29.52 -18.53 -8.00
C PRO A 104 28.07 -18.02 -7.89
N VAL A 105 27.15 -18.63 -8.66
CA VAL A 105 25.72 -18.26 -8.60
C VAL A 105 25.09 -18.70 -7.28
N PHE A 106 25.43 -19.91 -6.79
CA PHE A 106 24.96 -20.39 -5.49
C PHE A 106 25.48 -19.54 -4.34
N ILE A 107 26.73 -19.10 -4.39
CA ILE A 107 27.27 -18.16 -3.38
C ILE A 107 26.51 -16.85 -3.39
N LEU A 108 26.26 -16.29 -4.57
CA LEU A 108 25.47 -15.07 -4.71
C LEU A 108 24.02 -15.25 -4.22
N SER A 109 23.39 -16.41 -4.50
CA SER A 109 22.03 -16.67 -4.02
C SER A 109 21.94 -16.68 -2.50
N VAL A 110 22.91 -17.27 -1.80
CA VAL A 110 22.97 -17.28 -0.33
C VAL A 110 23.13 -15.86 0.21
N LEU A 111 24.02 -15.06 -0.40
CA LEU A 111 24.23 -13.67 0.00
C LEU A 111 22.95 -12.83 -0.21
N LEU A 112 22.32 -12.95 -1.37
CA LEU A 112 21.07 -12.21 -1.67
C LEU A 112 19.92 -12.66 -0.78
N THR A 113 19.82 -13.96 -0.46
CA THR A 113 18.85 -14.47 0.52
C THR A 113 19.05 -13.82 1.89
N GLY A 114 20.30 -13.70 2.35
CA GLY A 114 20.62 -12.99 3.60
C GLY A 114 20.21 -11.52 3.57
N ILE A 115 20.44 -10.84 2.44
CA ILE A 115 20.02 -9.43 2.25
C ILE A 115 18.49 -9.33 2.28
N CYS A 116 17.77 -10.19 1.55
CA CYS A 116 16.30 -10.21 1.57
C CYS A 116 15.76 -10.48 2.97
N PHE A 117 16.36 -11.41 3.69
CA PHE A 117 15.98 -11.73 5.06
C PHE A 117 16.14 -10.53 5.99
N TRP A 118 17.29 -9.84 5.91
CA TRP A 118 17.53 -8.62 6.68
C TRP A 118 16.53 -7.50 6.34
N ILE A 119 16.25 -7.27 5.04
CA ILE A 119 15.27 -6.29 4.60
C ILE A 119 13.88 -6.62 5.19
N ASN A 120 13.46 -7.89 5.17
CA ASN A 120 12.14 -8.31 5.65
C ASN A 120 11.98 -8.18 7.17
N ILE A 121 13.03 -8.43 7.94
CA ILE A 121 12.94 -8.43 9.41
C ILE A 121 13.12 -7.03 9.99
N ASP A 122 13.97 -6.23 9.39
CA ASP A 122 14.42 -4.96 10.00
C ASP A 122 13.95 -3.73 9.20
N VAL A 123 14.17 -3.71 7.90
CA VAL A 123 13.97 -2.50 7.08
C VAL A 123 12.49 -2.31 6.73
N ALA A 124 11.82 -3.36 6.24
CA ALA A 124 10.43 -3.31 5.82
C ALA A 124 9.47 -2.96 6.98
N PRO A 125 9.56 -3.58 8.18
CA PRO A 125 8.68 -3.22 9.29
C PRO A 125 8.89 -1.79 9.81
N ARG A 126 10.14 -1.29 9.77
CA ARG A 126 10.40 0.11 10.14
C ARG A 126 9.80 1.10 9.14
N ALA A 127 9.87 0.79 7.85
CA ALA A 127 9.25 1.60 6.82
C ALA A 127 7.73 1.62 6.95
N GLU A 128 7.10 0.47 7.23
CA GLU A 128 5.66 0.35 7.47
C GLU A 128 5.21 1.16 8.69
N GLN A 129 5.95 1.05 9.81
CA GLN A 129 5.68 1.87 11.00
C GLN A 129 5.83 3.37 10.74
N ALA A 130 6.85 3.78 9.96
CA ALA A 130 7.03 5.17 9.59
C ALA A 130 5.89 5.68 8.71
N MET A 131 5.41 4.85 7.77
CA MET A 131 4.25 5.15 6.93
C MET A 131 2.98 5.29 7.77
N THR A 132 2.73 4.36 8.69
CA THR A 132 1.57 4.41 9.59
C THR A 132 1.59 5.67 10.46
N ARG A 133 2.76 6.03 11.03
CA ARG A 133 2.91 7.28 11.80
C ARG A 133 2.62 8.50 10.94
N ALA A 134 3.16 8.56 9.72
CA ALA A 134 2.91 9.68 8.81
C ALA A 134 1.41 9.82 8.47
N ILE A 135 0.70 8.71 8.28
CA ILE A 135 -0.76 8.70 8.06
C ILE A 135 -1.49 9.20 9.31
N VAL A 136 -1.11 8.73 10.50
CA VAL A 136 -1.71 9.19 11.77
C VAL A 136 -1.43 10.68 12.01
N ASP A 137 -0.24 11.17 11.73
CA ASP A 137 0.10 12.60 11.86
C ASP A 137 -0.73 13.47 10.90
N ILE A 138 -0.94 13.01 9.67
CA ILE A 138 -1.84 13.69 8.72
C ILE A 138 -3.29 13.64 9.23
N ALA A 139 -3.73 12.48 9.72
CA ALA A 139 -5.06 12.29 10.27
C ALA A 139 -5.37 13.18 11.48
N THR A 140 -4.36 13.39 12.34
CA THR A 140 -4.51 14.25 13.53
C THR A 140 -4.37 15.73 13.20
N SER A 141 -3.52 16.08 12.22
CA SER A 141 -3.31 17.48 11.81
C SER A 141 -4.44 18.01 10.91
N ASN A 142 -4.98 17.17 10.05
CA ASN A 142 -6.09 17.48 9.16
C ASN A 142 -7.00 16.26 8.97
N PRO A 143 -7.90 16.00 9.95
CA PRO A 143 -8.80 14.84 9.91
C PRO A 143 -9.65 14.76 8.65
N ALA A 144 -9.99 15.92 8.09
CA ALA A 144 -10.75 15.99 6.84
C ALA A 144 -9.95 15.48 5.62
N ALA A 145 -8.62 15.41 5.68
CA ALA A 145 -7.80 14.87 4.59
C ALA A 145 -7.97 13.36 4.38
N LEU A 146 -8.45 12.63 5.40
CA LEU A 146 -8.76 11.19 5.30
C LEU A 146 -9.99 10.90 4.44
N PHE A 147 -10.86 11.89 4.25
CA PHE A 147 -12.08 11.73 3.50
C PHE A 147 -11.93 12.34 2.12
N ARG A 148 -12.14 11.53 1.11
CA ARG A 148 -12.15 11.94 -0.29
C ARG A 148 -13.58 12.22 -0.72
N ALA A 149 -13.77 13.22 -1.56
CA ALA A 149 -15.06 13.46 -2.18
C ALA A 149 -15.41 12.28 -3.10
N ASP A 150 -16.67 11.84 -3.05
CA ASP A 150 -17.22 10.76 -3.85
C ASP A 150 -16.57 9.37 -3.63
N GLU A 151 -16.05 9.11 -2.41
CA GLU A 151 -15.43 7.83 -2.06
C GLU A 151 -16.03 7.25 -0.77
N ILE A 152 -16.11 5.91 -0.73
CA ILE A 152 -16.50 5.18 0.47
C ILE A 152 -15.24 4.88 1.28
N VAL A 153 -15.17 5.37 2.51
CA VAL A 153 -14.07 5.12 3.44
C VAL A 153 -14.42 3.91 4.30
N ASP A 154 -13.70 2.80 4.09
CA ASP A 154 -13.81 1.55 4.85
C ASP A 154 -12.77 1.48 6.00
N ALA A 155 -12.22 2.62 6.44
CA ALA A 155 -11.16 2.67 7.45
C ALA A 155 -11.64 2.36 8.87
N PHE A 156 -12.94 2.27 9.10
CA PHE A 156 -13.52 2.04 10.42
C PHE A 156 -14.10 0.63 10.52
N PRO A 157 -13.78 -0.13 11.58
CA PRO A 157 -14.40 -1.42 11.83
C PRO A 157 -15.92 -1.23 11.99
N ASP A 158 -16.72 -2.06 11.34
CA ASP A 158 -18.18 -2.11 11.39
C ASP A 158 -18.93 -0.88 10.80
N ARG A 159 -18.22 0.05 10.17
CA ARG A 159 -18.82 1.27 9.59
C ARG A 159 -18.23 1.62 8.25
N ARG A 160 -19.10 2.03 7.33
CA ARG A 160 -18.70 2.63 6.05
C ARG A 160 -19.17 4.07 5.99
N VAL A 161 -18.27 4.96 5.62
CA VAL A 161 -18.58 6.39 5.50
C VAL A 161 -18.42 6.81 4.05
N TYR A 162 -19.50 7.28 3.47
CA TYR A 162 -19.48 7.91 2.16
C TYR A 162 -19.54 9.42 2.33
N VAL A 163 -18.72 10.15 1.60
CA VAL A 163 -18.68 11.61 1.58
C VAL A 163 -18.86 12.07 0.14
N GLY A 164 -19.96 12.74 -0.16
CA GLY A 164 -20.27 13.20 -1.51
C GLY A 164 -19.49 14.45 -1.95
N GLY A 165 -19.07 15.29 -1.00
CA GLY A 165 -18.31 16.50 -1.29
C GLY A 165 -17.48 16.96 -0.11
N LYS A 166 -16.43 17.76 -0.39
CA LYS A 166 -15.55 18.33 0.62
C LYS A 166 -15.28 19.80 0.29
N ASP A 167 -15.44 20.65 1.27
CA ASP A 167 -15.08 22.07 1.17
C ASP A 167 -14.22 22.47 2.39
N GLY A 168 -12.89 22.42 2.22
CA GLY A 168 -11.93 22.59 3.31
C GLY A 168 -12.05 21.52 4.39
N GLU A 169 -12.41 21.92 5.61
CA GLU A 169 -12.64 21.00 6.76
C GLU A 169 -14.08 20.51 6.86
N ARG A 170 -15.00 21.04 6.04
CA ARG A 170 -16.40 20.63 6.03
C ARG A 170 -16.65 19.53 5.01
N LEU A 171 -17.35 18.52 5.46
CA LEU A 171 -17.79 17.41 4.63
C LEU A 171 -19.26 17.64 4.26
N GLN A 172 -19.62 17.34 3.01
CA GLN A 172 -20.98 17.49 2.47
C GLN A 172 -21.52 16.16 2.03
N ASN A 173 -22.83 15.98 2.20
CA ASN A 173 -23.56 14.78 1.80
C ASN A 173 -22.93 13.50 2.36
N ILE A 174 -22.93 13.38 3.69
CA ILE A 174 -22.29 12.30 4.42
C ILE A 174 -23.33 11.18 4.64
N ILE A 175 -22.93 9.95 4.30
CA ILE A 175 -23.72 8.75 4.59
C ILE A 175 -22.86 7.83 5.44
N VAL A 176 -23.30 7.59 6.68
CA VAL A 176 -22.67 6.60 7.56
C VAL A 176 -23.53 5.36 7.60
N ILE A 177 -22.96 4.22 7.24
CA ILE A 177 -23.63 2.93 7.25
C ILE A 177 -23.00 2.07 8.33
N GLU A 178 -23.76 1.70 9.35
CA GLU A 178 -23.37 0.72 10.36
C GLU A 178 -23.68 -0.69 9.85
N MET A 179 -22.69 -1.58 9.95
CA MET A 179 -22.77 -2.98 9.52
C MET A 179 -22.90 -3.89 10.73
N ASP A 180 -23.60 -5.01 10.59
CA ASP A 180 -23.60 -6.12 11.54
C ASP A 180 -22.39 -7.04 11.29
N GLU A 181 -22.10 -7.96 12.22
CA GLU A 181 -21.05 -8.99 12.09
C GLU A 181 -21.15 -9.80 10.78
N SER A 182 -22.35 -9.82 10.17
CA SER A 182 -22.62 -10.45 8.88
C SER A 182 -22.48 -9.51 7.68
N SER A 183 -21.87 -8.32 7.85
CA SER A 183 -21.73 -7.27 6.83
C SER A 183 -23.06 -6.80 6.24
N ARG A 184 -24.15 -6.82 7.01
CA ARG A 184 -25.45 -6.31 6.60
C ARG A 184 -25.67 -4.91 7.17
N PRO A 185 -26.19 -3.96 6.38
CA PRO A 185 -26.47 -2.62 6.88
C PRO A 185 -27.64 -2.65 7.88
N THR A 186 -27.36 -2.23 9.11
CA THR A 186 -28.34 -2.17 10.20
C THR A 186 -28.89 -0.77 10.40
N LYS A 187 -28.04 0.24 10.23
CA LYS A 187 -28.40 1.63 10.42
C LYS A 187 -27.73 2.50 9.38
N MET A 188 -28.46 3.44 8.86
CA MET A 188 -27.97 4.44 7.91
C MET A 188 -28.21 5.84 8.49
N ILE A 189 -27.17 6.65 8.48
CA ILE A 189 -27.23 8.04 8.91
C ILE A 189 -26.87 8.89 7.71
N HIS A 190 -27.79 9.74 7.29
CA HIS A 190 -27.56 10.68 6.21
C HIS A 190 -27.54 12.11 6.77
N ALA A 191 -26.42 12.82 6.57
CA ALA A 191 -26.26 14.19 7.00
C ALA A 191 -25.88 15.09 5.82
N MET A 192 -26.44 16.31 5.80
CA MET A 192 -26.12 17.27 4.74
C MET A 192 -24.73 17.86 4.91
N GLU A 193 -24.34 18.13 6.14
CA GLU A 193 -23.02 18.69 6.47
C GLU A 193 -22.44 17.98 7.69
N GLY A 194 -21.10 17.94 7.77
CA GLY A 194 -20.39 17.44 8.93
C GLY A 194 -18.99 18.03 9.06
N GLU A 195 -18.50 18.04 10.28
CA GLU A 195 -17.18 18.53 10.65
C GLU A 195 -16.45 17.44 11.45
N LEU A 196 -15.19 17.20 11.12
CA LEU A 196 -14.35 16.26 11.86
C LEU A 196 -13.53 17.03 12.91
N LYS A 197 -13.62 16.57 14.15
CA LYS A 197 -12.81 17.09 15.26
C LYS A 197 -11.99 15.96 15.88
N PRO A 198 -10.65 16.12 15.99
CA PRO A 198 -9.84 15.17 16.74
C PRO A 198 -10.10 15.36 18.25
N ASP A 199 -10.45 14.28 18.92
CA ASP A 199 -10.45 14.20 20.38
C ASP A 199 -9.09 13.67 20.83
N ILE A 200 -8.19 14.59 21.16
CA ILE A 200 -6.80 14.28 21.52
C ILE A 200 -6.73 13.52 22.86
N GLU A 201 -7.66 13.79 23.78
CA GLU A 201 -7.68 13.16 25.10
C GLU A 201 -7.99 11.66 25.02
N ASN A 202 -8.88 11.26 24.12
CA ASN A 202 -9.32 9.88 23.98
C ASN A 202 -8.72 9.18 22.74
N SER A 203 -7.83 9.83 22.00
CA SER A 203 -7.24 9.33 20.74
C SER A 203 -8.31 8.86 19.74
N ARG A 204 -9.43 9.60 19.63
CA ARG A 204 -10.57 9.27 18.78
C ARG A 204 -10.89 10.41 17.84
N LEU A 205 -11.48 10.07 16.68
CA LEU A 205 -12.06 11.06 15.79
C LEU A 205 -13.56 11.21 16.11
N LEU A 206 -14.00 12.46 16.26
CA LEU A 206 -15.40 12.80 16.46
C LEU A 206 -15.95 13.37 15.14
N LEU A 207 -16.97 12.74 14.60
CA LEU A 207 -17.71 13.24 13.45
C LEU A 207 -18.94 13.99 13.97
N ARG A 208 -18.93 15.31 13.82
CA ARG A 208 -20.06 16.18 14.15
C ARG A 208 -20.92 16.31 12.90
N LEU A 209 -22.14 15.84 12.98
CA LEU A 209 -23.08 15.84 11.86
C LEU A 209 -24.15 16.92 12.09
N PHE A 210 -24.46 17.65 11.02
CA PHE A 210 -25.51 18.66 11.00
C PHE A 210 -26.64 18.20 10.09
N ASP A 211 -27.89 18.44 10.50
CA ASP A 211 -29.11 18.01 9.81
C ASP A 211 -29.12 16.50 9.46
N ALA A 212 -28.78 15.68 10.46
CA ALA A 212 -28.67 14.24 10.28
C ALA A 212 -30.05 13.55 10.36
N ARG A 213 -30.34 12.68 9.39
CA ARG A 213 -31.49 11.78 9.34
C ARG A 213 -31.03 10.36 9.59
N PHE A 214 -31.74 9.68 10.48
CA PHE A 214 -31.45 8.30 10.83
C PHE A 214 -32.49 7.39 10.18
N GLU A 215 -32.01 6.36 9.49
CA GLU A 215 -32.80 5.24 9.05
C GLU A 215 -32.30 3.98 9.75
N GLN A 216 -33.16 3.36 10.54
CA GLN A 216 -32.85 2.09 11.20
C GLN A 216 -33.67 0.98 10.55
N ARG A 217 -33.02 -0.08 10.13
CA ARG A 217 -33.63 -1.27 9.57
C ARG A 217 -33.94 -2.27 10.71
N ASP A 218 -34.98 -3.08 10.51
CA ASP A 218 -35.30 -4.15 11.45
C ASP A 218 -34.16 -5.18 11.45
N SER A 219 -33.50 -5.36 12.61
CA SER A 219 -32.37 -6.30 12.78
C SER A 219 -32.75 -7.75 12.50
N LYS A 220 -34.06 -8.11 12.58
CA LYS A 220 -34.54 -9.47 12.30
C LYS A 220 -34.80 -9.74 10.83
N ASN A 221 -35.11 -8.71 10.04
CA ASN A 221 -35.42 -8.86 8.62
C ASN A 221 -34.96 -7.62 7.81
N PRO A 222 -33.65 -7.42 7.61
CA PRO A 222 -33.11 -6.21 6.99
C PRO A 222 -33.49 -6.05 5.50
N ALA A 223 -34.06 -7.08 4.88
CA ALA A 223 -34.56 -7.06 3.51
C ALA A 223 -36.00 -6.49 3.37
N ASP A 224 -36.74 -6.36 4.48
CA ASP A 224 -38.11 -5.86 4.47
C ASP A 224 -38.12 -4.32 4.53
N LEU A 225 -38.18 -3.69 3.35
CA LEU A 225 -38.18 -2.24 3.19
C LEU A 225 -39.46 -1.57 3.74
N THR A 226 -40.50 -2.33 4.08
CA THR A 226 -41.73 -1.79 4.63
C THR A 226 -41.64 -1.46 6.12
N LYS A 227 -40.62 -1.95 6.80
CA LYS A 227 -40.35 -1.77 8.24
C LYS A 227 -39.17 -0.85 8.56
N ILE A 228 -38.88 0.07 7.66
CA ILE A 228 -37.85 1.09 7.93
C ILE A 228 -38.44 2.06 8.95
N GLN A 229 -37.83 2.10 10.13
CA GLN A 229 -38.12 3.16 11.11
C GLN A 229 -37.30 4.38 10.69
N GLN A 230 -37.97 5.35 10.07
CA GLN A 230 -37.38 6.65 9.85
C GLN A 230 -37.30 7.39 11.17
N GLY A 231 -36.08 7.55 11.64
CA GLY A 231 -35.82 8.19 12.92
C GLY A 231 -35.55 9.68 12.77
N ILE A 232 -35.55 10.29 13.86
CA ILE A 232 -35.41 11.67 14.27
C ILE A 232 -34.38 12.45 13.41
N VAL A 233 -34.76 13.62 12.91
CA VAL A 233 -33.84 14.64 12.40
C VAL A 233 -33.14 15.29 13.58
N MET A 234 -31.86 15.04 13.75
CA MET A 234 -31.02 15.75 14.74
C MET A 234 -30.40 16.96 14.07
N LYS A 235 -30.59 18.15 14.64
CA LYS A 235 -29.91 19.37 14.18
C LYS A 235 -28.40 19.28 14.37
N GLU A 236 -27.94 18.57 15.37
CA GLU A 236 -26.52 18.36 15.66
C GLU A 236 -26.32 17.04 16.40
N GLY A 237 -25.41 16.20 15.94
CA GLY A 237 -25.03 14.94 16.58
C GLY A 237 -23.52 14.71 16.51
N VAL A 238 -22.94 14.18 17.60
CA VAL A 238 -21.52 13.84 17.67
C VAL A 238 -21.38 12.34 17.69
N PHE A 239 -20.64 11.78 16.73
CA PHE A 239 -20.42 10.34 16.60
C PHE A 239 -18.95 10.03 16.77
N PRO A 240 -18.55 9.19 17.74
CA PRO A 240 -17.19 8.72 17.87
C PRO A 240 -16.89 7.75 16.72
N MET A 241 -15.80 8.01 15.99
CA MET A 241 -15.27 7.19 14.92
C MET A 241 -14.03 6.46 15.46
N ALA A 242 -14.20 5.55 16.39
CA ALA A 242 -13.09 4.82 17.00
C ALA A 242 -12.95 3.45 16.40
#